data_12caa9e250f3f87bef1e9a69379c6f7e
#
_entry.id   12caa9e250f3f87bef1e9a69379c6f7e
#
_cell.length_a   1.000
_cell.length_b   1.000
_cell.length_c   1.000
_cell.angle_alpha   90.00
_cell.angle_beta   90.00
_cell.angle_gamma   90.00
#
_symmetry.space_group_name_H-M   'P 1'
#
loop_
_entity.id
_entity.type
_entity.pdbx_description
1 polymer ?
#
loop_
_entity_poly.entity_id
_entity_poly.type
_entity_poly.pdbx_seq_one_letter_code
_entity_poly.pdbx_strand_id
1 'polypeptide(L)'
;KPFLYIYALEQGLAPSDISYIEPTAMHFNTDAVLQPESHKSRPGHPLNNAGAISSSGAIDQFEDFLAFMRRLTGNSKLSVLEDVYTSEMATNANNRAIAMRLVATGRFSTIEDGMRALDNYTRACAIGVTPAEITAACVVLARGGMIDGEQVISENHIVRAINAMNSYGLYERTGEISLLAAGVRALSCKSGV
;
A
#
# COMPACT_ATOMS: atom_id res chain seq x y z
N LYS A 1 3.14 -1.74 -1.17
CA LYS A 1 2.13 -0.70 -0.94
C LYS A 1 0.91 -0.85 -1.86
N PRO A 2 1.04 -1.07 -3.20
CA PRO A 2 -0.13 -1.31 -4.03
C PRO A 2 -1.01 -2.46 -3.55
N PHE A 3 -0.40 -3.58 -3.12
CA PHE A 3 -1.13 -4.74 -2.61
C PHE A 3 -1.85 -4.47 -1.28
N LEU A 4 -1.27 -3.64 -0.41
CA LEU A 4 -1.95 -3.16 0.81
C LEU A 4 -3.17 -2.31 0.46
N TYR A 5 -3.04 -1.43 -0.52
CA TYR A 5 -4.15 -0.60 -1.00
C TYR A 5 -5.27 -1.46 -1.60
N ILE A 6 -4.92 -2.41 -2.48
CA ILE A 6 -5.88 -3.37 -3.05
C ILE A 6 -6.57 -4.16 -1.95
N TYR A 7 -5.81 -4.72 -1.00
CA TYR A 7 -6.38 -5.48 0.10
C TYR A 7 -7.37 -4.66 0.91
N ALA A 8 -7.03 -3.41 1.23
CA ALA A 8 -7.93 -2.51 1.97
C ALA A 8 -9.25 -2.26 1.22
N LEU A 9 -9.19 -2.11 -0.11
CA LEU A 9 -10.38 -1.97 -0.96
C LEU A 9 -11.21 -3.27 -0.97
N GLU A 10 -10.57 -4.45 -1.05
CA GLU A 10 -11.24 -5.76 -0.97
C GLU A 10 -11.92 -5.98 0.40
N GLN A 11 -11.37 -5.41 1.48
CA GLN A 11 -12.00 -5.39 2.80
C GLN A 11 -13.13 -4.34 2.94
N GLY A 12 -13.47 -3.65 1.86
CA GLY A 12 -14.61 -2.72 1.82
C GLY A 12 -14.29 -1.29 2.29
N LEU A 13 -13.01 -0.92 2.50
CA LEU A 13 -12.67 0.46 2.77
C LEU A 13 -12.92 1.31 1.52
N ALA A 14 -13.62 2.43 1.68
CA ALA A 14 -13.74 3.38 0.59
C ALA A 14 -12.37 4.05 0.32
N PRO A 15 -12.03 4.36 -0.94
CA PRO A 15 -10.78 5.06 -1.27
C PRO A 15 -10.58 6.35 -0.47
N SER A 16 -11.65 7.10 -0.25
CA SER A 16 -11.66 8.33 0.56
C SER A 16 -11.36 8.12 2.04
N ASP A 17 -11.54 6.90 2.56
CA ASP A 17 -11.18 6.58 3.95
C ASP A 17 -9.69 6.29 4.11
N ILE A 18 -9.03 5.92 3.02
CA ILE A 18 -7.60 5.59 2.99
C ILE A 18 -6.76 6.84 2.76
N SER A 19 -7.09 7.61 1.71
CA SER A 19 -6.30 8.78 1.28
C SER A 19 -7.12 9.73 0.42
N TYR A 20 -6.60 10.96 0.22
CA TYR A 20 -7.03 11.79 -0.88
C TYR A 20 -6.56 11.20 -2.20
N ILE A 21 -7.32 11.46 -3.28
CA ILE A 21 -7.01 10.96 -4.62
C ILE A 21 -6.55 12.15 -5.49
N GLU A 22 -5.86 13.10 -4.90
CA GLU A 22 -5.29 14.22 -5.64
C GLU A 22 -3.81 13.95 -5.96
N PRO A 23 -3.36 14.21 -7.19
CA PRO A 23 -1.96 14.09 -7.54
C PRO A 23 -1.12 14.99 -6.63
N THR A 24 -0.20 14.40 -5.89
CA THR A 24 0.73 15.14 -5.03
C THR A 24 2.15 14.69 -5.31
N ALA A 25 3.07 15.64 -5.45
CA ALA A 25 4.50 15.39 -5.58
C ALA A 25 5.17 15.14 -4.21
N MET A 26 4.47 14.47 -3.29
CA MET A 26 4.97 14.23 -1.95
C MET A 26 6.02 13.13 -1.94
N HIS A 27 7.11 13.38 -1.21
CA HIS A 27 8.10 12.36 -0.89
C HIS A 27 7.46 11.21 -0.09
N PHE A 28 7.91 9.96 -0.30
CA PHE A 28 7.32 8.76 0.32
C PHE A 28 7.30 8.79 1.85
N ASN A 29 8.25 9.48 2.47
CA ASN A 29 8.44 9.54 3.92
C ASN A 29 7.93 10.85 4.53
N THR A 30 7.06 11.57 3.84
CA THR A 30 6.46 12.77 4.41
C THR A 30 5.40 12.39 5.43
N ASP A 31 5.35 13.13 6.53
CA ASP A 31 4.31 13.07 7.55
C ASP A 31 3.08 13.91 7.18
N ALA A 32 3.11 14.57 6.02
CA ALA A 32 2.03 15.41 5.58
C ALA A 32 0.76 14.58 5.36
N VAL A 33 -0.12 14.71 6.30
CA VAL A 33 -1.52 14.35 6.20
C VAL A 33 -2.22 15.63 5.81
N LEU A 34 -2.74 15.69 4.58
CA LEU A 34 -3.44 16.87 4.10
C LEU A 34 -4.64 17.15 4.99
N GLN A 35 -4.81 18.41 5.36
CA GLN A 35 -6.00 18.90 6.07
C GLN A 35 -6.83 19.69 5.07
N PRO A 36 -7.85 19.11 4.47
CA PRO A 36 -8.83 19.91 3.77
C PRO A 36 -9.68 20.65 4.81
N GLU A 37 -10.34 21.71 4.39
CA GLU A 37 -11.25 22.52 5.21
C GLU A 37 -12.39 21.72 5.89
N SER A 38 -12.60 20.45 5.48
CA SER A 38 -13.62 19.53 6.00
C SER A 38 -13.08 18.56 7.05
N HIS A 39 -12.55 19.02 8.15
CA HIS A 39 -12.35 18.30 9.44
C HIS A 39 -11.78 16.86 9.46
N LYS A 40 -11.48 16.19 8.35
CA LYS A 40 -10.87 14.86 8.31
C LYS A 40 -9.60 14.88 7.49
N SER A 41 -8.47 14.86 8.17
CA SER A 41 -7.17 14.75 7.52
C SER A 41 -6.94 13.32 6.99
N ARG A 42 -6.43 13.21 5.77
CA ARG A 42 -6.09 11.95 5.12
C ARG A 42 -4.70 12.06 4.49
N PRO A 43 -4.00 10.93 4.30
CA PRO A 43 -2.80 10.88 3.47
C PRO A 43 -3.05 11.45 2.07
N GLY A 44 -2.03 12.07 1.47
CA GLY A 44 -2.17 12.69 0.14
C GLY A 44 -2.44 11.67 -0.97
N HIS A 45 -1.91 10.45 -0.87
CA HIS A 45 -2.17 9.35 -1.78
C HIS A 45 -1.88 7.98 -1.10
N PRO A 46 -2.40 6.84 -1.65
CA PRO A 46 -2.32 5.54 -0.96
C PRO A 46 -0.93 4.92 -0.95
N LEU A 47 0.02 5.41 -1.75
CA LEU A 47 1.32 4.77 -1.95
C LEU A 47 2.46 5.38 -1.13
N ASN A 48 2.30 6.53 -0.46
CA ASN A 48 3.26 7.01 0.52
C ASN A 48 3.16 6.20 1.84
N ASN A 49 4.05 6.43 2.80
CA ASN A 49 4.03 5.69 4.05
C ASN A 49 2.73 5.92 4.83
N ALA A 50 2.25 7.16 4.87
CA ALA A 50 0.99 7.49 5.54
C ALA A 50 -0.22 6.76 4.92
N GLY A 51 -0.30 6.72 3.58
CA GLY A 51 -1.35 6.00 2.87
C GLY A 51 -1.27 4.48 3.03
N ALA A 52 -0.04 3.93 3.02
CA ALA A 52 0.17 2.51 3.25
C ALA A 52 -0.19 2.09 4.68
N ILE A 53 0.20 2.88 5.71
CA ILE A 53 -0.21 2.65 7.09
C ILE A 53 -1.74 2.80 7.24
N SER A 54 -2.34 3.80 6.57
CA SER A 54 -3.80 3.97 6.54
C SER A 54 -4.51 2.73 5.95
N SER A 55 -3.98 2.18 4.85
CA SER A 55 -4.49 0.94 4.22
C SER A 55 -4.34 -0.27 5.15
N SER A 56 -3.20 -0.38 5.85
CA SER A 56 -2.92 -1.50 6.76
C SER A 56 -3.87 -1.58 7.95
N GLY A 57 -4.61 -0.51 8.24
CA GLY A 57 -5.70 -0.53 9.20
C GLY A 57 -6.87 -1.46 8.84
N ALA A 58 -6.97 -1.90 7.58
CA ALA A 58 -7.94 -2.89 7.13
C ALA A 58 -7.55 -4.34 7.47
N ILE A 59 -6.35 -4.55 7.97
CA ILE A 59 -5.86 -5.89 8.34
C ILE A 59 -6.21 -6.16 9.79
N ASP A 60 -7.20 -7.02 10.01
CA ASP A 60 -7.58 -7.48 11.35
C ASP A 60 -6.64 -8.58 11.83
N GLN A 61 -6.44 -9.60 11.01
CA GLN A 61 -5.48 -10.67 11.23
C GLN A 61 -4.43 -10.64 10.12
N PHE A 62 -3.15 -10.52 10.48
CA PHE A 62 -2.08 -10.41 9.48
C PHE A 62 -1.98 -11.65 8.58
N GLU A 63 -2.35 -12.83 9.09
CA GLU A 63 -2.36 -14.08 8.32
C GLU A 63 -3.32 -14.01 7.12
N ASP A 64 -4.42 -13.27 7.21
CA ASP A 64 -5.36 -13.10 6.08
C ASP A 64 -4.70 -12.31 4.93
N PHE A 65 -3.97 -11.23 5.26
CA PHE A 65 -3.18 -10.51 4.28
C PHE A 65 -2.04 -11.37 3.70
N LEU A 66 -1.39 -12.16 4.54
CA LEU A 66 -0.34 -13.07 4.09
C LEU A 66 -0.90 -14.18 3.18
N ALA A 67 -2.09 -14.72 3.49
CA ALA A 67 -2.81 -15.67 2.63
C ALA A 67 -3.18 -15.04 1.27
N PHE A 68 -3.64 -13.80 1.28
CA PHE A 68 -3.87 -13.04 0.05
C PHE A 68 -2.58 -12.92 -0.80
N MET A 69 -1.46 -12.54 -0.19
CA MET A 69 -0.17 -12.44 -0.89
C MET A 69 0.31 -13.81 -1.41
N ARG A 70 0.14 -14.88 -0.63
CA ARG A 70 0.44 -16.26 -1.06
C ARG A 70 -0.33 -16.66 -2.31
N ARG A 71 -1.61 -16.28 -2.36
CA ARG A 71 -2.47 -16.54 -3.54
C ARG A 71 -1.96 -15.79 -4.77
N LEU A 72 -1.59 -14.53 -4.63
CA LEU A 72 -1.12 -13.71 -5.75
C LEU A 72 0.25 -14.14 -6.27
N THR A 73 1.15 -14.55 -5.39
CA THR A 73 2.53 -14.95 -5.75
C THR A 73 2.61 -16.41 -6.18
N GLY A 74 1.60 -17.23 -5.87
CA GLY A 74 1.63 -18.68 -6.07
C GLY A 74 2.53 -19.41 -5.08
N ASN A 75 3.06 -18.74 -4.05
CA ASN A 75 3.93 -19.34 -3.02
C ASN A 75 3.18 -19.54 -1.69
N SER A 76 2.74 -20.75 -1.42
CA SER A 76 2.04 -21.10 -0.16
C SER A 76 2.94 -20.99 1.09
N LYS A 77 4.25 -20.89 0.93
CA LYS A 77 5.24 -20.79 2.03
C LYS A 77 5.72 -19.35 2.26
N LEU A 78 5.16 -18.38 1.53
CA LEU A 78 5.51 -16.98 1.72
C LEU A 78 5.37 -16.58 3.18
N SER A 79 6.37 -15.89 3.73
CA SER A 79 6.42 -15.53 5.15
C SER A 79 7.10 -14.18 5.36
N VAL A 80 6.92 -13.63 6.54
CA VAL A 80 7.67 -12.48 7.03
C VAL A 80 9.12 -12.92 7.32
N LEU A 81 10.08 -12.11 6.94
CA LEU A 81 11.48 -12.23 7.34
C LEU A 81 11.64 -11.54 8.69
N GLU A 82 11.74 -12.32 9.77
CA GLU A 82 11.68 -11.81 11.14
C GLU A 82 12.87 -10.90 11.51
N ASP A 83 14.04 -11.13 10.93
CA ASP A 83 15.22 -10.27 11.07
C ASP A 83 15.00 -8.89 10.42
N VAL A 84 14.38 -8.86 9.24
CA VAL A 84 13.99 -7.62 8.54
C VAL A 84 12.93 -6.88 9.34
N TYR A 85 11.88 -7.56 9.76
CA TYR A 85 10.81 -6.98 10.58
C TYR A 85 11.37 -6.36 11.87
N THR A 86 12.22 -7.09 12.58
CA THR A 86 12.83 -6.62 13.83
C THR A 86 13.69 -5.36 13.59
N SER A 87 14.50 -5.37 12.55
CA SER A 87 15.33 -4.22 12.15
C SER A 87 14.48 -3.00 11.79
N GLU A 88 13.43 -3.19 10.98
CA GLU A 88 12.50 -2.11 10.62
C GLU A 88 11.76 -1.55 11.84
N MET A 89 11.31 -2.41 12.75
CA MET A 89 10.65 -1.96 13.99
C MET A 89 11.57 -1.18 14.91
N ALA A 90 12.87 -1.48 14.94
CA ALA A 90 13.86 -0.76 15.75
C ALA A 90 14.13 0.65 15.21
N THR A 91 13.95 0.89 13.90
CA THR A 91 14.33 2.15 13.23
C THR A 91 13.15 2.96 12.70
N ASN A 92 11.91 2.59 13.01
CA ASN A 92 10.69 3.15 12.42
C ASN A 92 10.14 4.42 13.09
N ALA A 93 10.97 5.24 13.73
CA ALA A 93 10.54 6.43 14.47
C ALA A 93 9.63 7.36 13.63
N ASN A 94 9.96 7.56 12.35
CA ASN A 94 9.14 8.38 11.45
C ASN A 94 7.76 7.73 11.17
N ASN A 95 7.72 6.42 10.96
CA ASN A 95 6.45 5.71 10.73
C ASN A 95 5.58 5.68 11.99
N ARG A 96 6.17 5.67 13.19
CA ARG A 96 5.45 5.87 14.47
C ARG A 96 4.84 7.26 14.54
N ALA A 97 5.58 8.30 14.18
CA ALA A 97 5.06 9.67 14.13
C ALA A 97 3.88 9.79 13.15
N ILE A 98 3.99 9.17 11.96
CA ILE A 98 2.90 9.11 10.96
C ILE A 98 1.67 8.37 11.55
N ALA A 99 1.84 7.22 12.18
CA ALA A 99 0.74 6.48 12.79
C ALA A 99 0.02 7.32 13.86
N MET A 100 0.78 8.01 14.73
CA MET A 100 0.21 8.92 15.73
C MET A 100 -0.50 10.11 15.09
N ARG A 101 0.01 10.64 13.98
CA ARG A 101 -0.67 11.70 13.23
C ARG A 101 -2.00 11.21 12.67
N LEU A 102 -2.06 10.00 12.15
CA LEU A 102 -3.30 9.38 11.66
C LEU A 102 -4.33 9.16 12.77
N VAL A 103 -3.90 8.84 13.99
CA VAL A 103 -4.78 8.82 15.17
C VAL A 103 -5.28 10.23 15.49
N ALA A 104 -4.37 11.21 15.60
CA ALA A 104 -4.72 12.59 15.94
C ALA A 104 -5.70 13.23 14.93
N THR A 105 -5.69 12.77 13.69
CA THR A 105 -6.58 13.27 12.61
C THR A 105 -7.84 12.42 12.42
N GLY A 106 -8.08 11.45 13.29
CA GLY A 106 -9.30 10.64 13.30
C GLY A 106 -9.38 9.56 12.19
N ARG A 107 -8.22 9.21 11.56
CA ARG A 107 -8.18 8.03 10.67
C ARG A 107 -8.29 6.74 11.48
N PHE A 108 -7.66 6.70 12.62
CA PHE A 108 -7.79 5.62 13.61
C PHE A 108 -8.45 6.15 14.87
N SER A 109 -9.31 5.34 15.48
CA SER A 109 -10.08 5.75 16.65
C SER A 109 -9.24 5.75 17.92
N THR A 110 -8.24 4.87 18.01
CA THR A 110 -7.40 4.70 19.19
C THR A 110 -5.92 4.65 18.83
N ILE A 111 -5.05 4.87 19.81
CA ILE A 111 -3.61 4.67 19.68
C ILE A 111 -3.30 3.20 19.32
N GLU A 112 -4.04 2.26 19.89
CA GLU A 112 -3.88 0.83 19.64
C GLU A 112 -4.16 0.49 18.17
N ASP A 113 -5.22 1.04 17.58
CA ASP A 113 -5.52 0.87 16.15
C ASP A 113 -4.40 1.42 15.26
N GLY A 114 -3.89 2.62 15.60
CA GLY A 114 -2.78 3.22 14.87
C GLY A 114 -1.49 2.38 14.96
N MET A 115 -1.18 1.84 16.13
CA MET A 115 -0.02 1.00 16.34
C MET A 115 -0.18 -0.39 15.71
N ARG A 116 -1.38 -0.98 15.72
CA ARG A 116 -1.69 -2.22 14.99
C ARG A 116 -1.53 -2.02 13.48
N ALA A 117 -2.02 -0.92 12.93
CA ALA A 117 -1.83 -0.60 11.52
C ALA A 117 -0.36 -0.43 11.16
N LEU A 118 0.44 0.19 12.02
CA LEU A 118 1.88 0.31 11.85
C LEU A 118 2.59 -1.05 11.88
N ASP A 119 2.23 -1.92 12.82
CA ASP A 119 2.77 -3.28 12.91
C ASP A 119 2.46 -4.08 11.64
N ASN A 120 1.20 -4.07 11.20
CA ASN A 120 0.77 -4.73 9.97
C ASN A 120 1.53 -4.18 8.73
N TYR A 121 1.72 -2.86 8.66
CA TYR A 121 2.51 -2.24 7.59
C TYR A 121 3.95 -2.71 7.59
N THR A 122 4.59 -2.76 8.77
CA THR A 122 5.98 -3.17 8.90
C THR A 122 6.16 -4.65 8.56
N ARG A 123 5.24 -5.52 9.01
CA ARG A 123 5.20 -6.94 8.62
C ARG A 123 5.04 -7.10 7.11
N ALA A 124 4.12 -6.34 6.50
CA ALA A 124 3.92 -6.38 5.05
C ALA A 124 5.17 -5.94 4.26
N CYS A 125 5.93 -4.97 4.76
CA CYS A 125 7.21 -4.56 4.17
C CYS A 125 8.32 -5.61 4.32
N ALA A 126 8.20 -6.49 5.30
CA ALA A 126 9.17 -7.55 5.60
C ALA A 126 8.81 -8.91 4.98
N ILE A 127 7.76 -9.01 4.17
CA ILE A 127 7.44 -10.24 3.43
C ILE A 127 8.55 -10.51 2.40
N GLY A 128 9.20 -11.67 2.51
CA GLY A 128 10.24 -12.10 1.58
C GLY A 128 9.65 -12.61 0.27
N VAL A 129 10.02 -11.98 -0.85
CA VAL A 129 9.59 -12.40 -2.20
C VAL A 129 10.77 -12.50 -3.14
N THR A 130 10.73 -13.47 -4.05
CA THR A 130 11.65 -13.53 -5.20
C THR A 130 11.14 -12.63 -6.35
N PRO A 131 12.00 -12.24 -7.30
CA PRO A 131 11.56 -11.53 -8.52
C PRO A 131 10.47 -12.28 -9.30
N ALA A 132 10.52 -13.60 -9.34
CA ALA A 132 9.50 -14.41 -10.03
C ALA A 132 8.14 -14.32 -9.33
N GLU A 133 8.11 -14.39 -8.01
CA GLU A 133 6.88 -14.31 -7.20
C GLU A 133 6.22 -12.92 -7.29
N ILE A 134 7.01 -11.85 -7.21
CA ILE A 134 6.44 -10.51 -7.37
C ILE A 134 5.94 -10.29 -8.81
N THR A 135 6.62 -10.85 -9.81
CA THR A 135 6.16 -10.83 -11.19
C THR A 135 4.83 -11.58 -11.34
N ALA A 136 4.67 -12.76 -10.71
CA ALA A 136 3.41 -13.49 -10.72
C ALA A 136 2.27 -12.65 -10.15
N ALA A 137 2.47 -11.99 -9.01
CA ALA A 137 1.48 -11.08 -8.45
C ALA A 137 1.15 -9.90 -9.40
N CYS A 138 2.15 -9.33 -10.08
CA CYS A 138 1.92 -8.28 -11.07
C CYS A 138 1.14 -8.78 -12.31
N VAL A 139 1.35 -10.04 -12.71
CA VAL A 139 0.57 -10.67 -13.80
C VAL A 139 -0.91 -10.78 -13.42
N VAL A 140 -1.23 -11.05 -12.17
CA VAL A 140 -2.63 -11.04 -11.69
C VAL A 140 -3.24 -9.64 -11.89
N LEU A 141 -2.50 -8.58 -11.55
CA LEU A 141 -2.97 -7.20 -11.80
C LEU A 141 -3.18 -6.95 -13.30
N ALA A 142 -2.23 -7.36 -14.13
CA ALA A 142 -2.31 -7.17 -15.59
C ALA A 142 -3.47 -7.96 -16.24
N ARG A 143 -3.91 -9.04 -15.60
CA ARG A 143 -5.07 -9.86 -16.02
C ARG A 143 -6.40 -9.41 -15.38
N GLY A 144 -6.46 -8.20 -14.83
CA GLY A 144 -7.68 -7.66 -14.22
C GLY A 144 -8.10 -8.38 -12.94
N GLY A 145 -7.16 -9.00 -12.22
CA GLY A 145 -7.42 -9.70 -10.95
C GLY A 145 -7.80 -11.17 -11.09
N MET A 146 -7.50 -11.81 -12.24
CA MET A 146 -7.85 -13.20 -12.53
C MET A 146 -6.69 -14.16 -12.20
N ILE A 147 -7.00 -15.28 -11.54
CA ILE A 147 -6.14 -16.46 -11.38
C ILE A 147 -6.92 -17.69 -11.83
N ASP A 148 -6.40 -18.43 -12.79
CA ASP A 148 -6.97 -19.69 -13.30
C ASP A 148 -8.48 -19.61 -13.65
N GLY A 149 -8.91 -18.46 -14.17
CA GLY A 149 -10.31 -18.21 -14.53
C GLY A 149 -11.21 -17.74 -13.41
N GLU A 150 -10.69 -17.61 -12.19
CA GLU A 150 -11.41 -17.07 -11.03
C GLU A 150 -11.05 -15.59 -10.77
N GLN A 151 -12.04 -14.76 -10.53
CA GLN A 151 -11.85 -13.37 -10.12
C GLN A 151 -11.44 -13.31 -8.64
N VAL A 152 -10.17 -13.02 -8.37
CA VAL A 152 -9.61 -12.97 -7.00
C VAL A 152 -9.46 -11.57 -6.45
N ILE A 153 -9.48 -10.57 -7.32
CA ILE A 153 -9.49 -9.14 -6.98
C ILE A 153 -10.49 -8.47 -7.91
N SER A 154 -11.35 -7.62 -7.36
CA SER A 154 -12.31 -6.84 -8.16
C SER A 154 -11.58 -6.00 -9.23
N GLU A 155 -12.08 -6.04 -10.47
CA GLU A 155 -11.53 -5.24 -11.58
C GLU A 155 -11.49 -3.74 -11.24
N ASN A 156 -12.51 -3.22 -10.57
CA ASN A 156 -12.54 -1.83 -10.13
C ASN A 156 -11.40 -1.49 -9.16
N HIS A 157 -11.02 -2.41 -8.28
CA HIS A 157 -9.92 -2.20 -7.33
C HIS A 157 -8.56 -2.28 -8.05
N ILE A 158 -8.44 -3.14 -9.05
CA ILE A 158 -7.26 -3.17 -9.94
C ILE A 158 -7.10 -1.84 -10.66
N VAL A 159 -8.16 -1.34 -11.31
CA VAL A 159 -8.12 -0.05 -12.02
C VAL A 159 -7.70 1.09 -11.09
N ARG A 160 -8.22 1.12 -9.86
CA ARG A 160 -7.82 2.13 -8.85
C ARG A 160 -6.35 2.02 -8.47
N ALA A 161 -5.85 0.81 -8.24
CA ALA A 161 -4.45 0.59 -7.89
C ALA A 161 -3.51 0.95 -9.05
N ILE A 162 -3.86 0.58 -10.28
CA ILE A 162 -3.10 0.94 -11.49
C ILE A 162 -3.07 2.46 -11.68
N ASN A 163 -4.20 3.14 -11.50
CA ASN A 163 -4.25 4.60 -11.58
C ASN A 163 -3.39 5.25 -10.48
N ALA A 164 -3.42 4.72 -9.26
CA ALA A 164 -2.55 5.20 -8.18
C ALA A 164 -1.06 4.99 -8.52
N MET A 165 -0.67 3.83 -9.04
CA MET A 165 0.71 3.56 -9.48
C MET A 165 1.15 4.48 -10.62
N ASN A 166 0.25 4.77 -11.56
CA ASN A 166 0.55 5.68 -12.67
C ASN A 166 0.69 7.14 -12.20
N SER A 167 -0.09 7.56 -11.21
CA SER A 167 -0.14 8.96 -10.75
C SER A 167 0.87 9.28 -9.65
N TYR A 168 1.30 8.27 -8.84
CA TYR A 168 2.10 8.49 -7.63
C TYR A 168 3.25 7.50 -7.46
N GLY A 169 3.38 6.51 -8.33
CA GLY A 169 4.24 5.34 -8.10
C GLY A 169 5.73 5.64 -7.92
N LEU A 170 6.24 6.74 -8.48
CA LEU A 170 7.59 7.27 -8.26
C LEU A 170 7.62 8.55 -7.43
N TYR A 171 6.54 8.85 -6.73
CA TYR A 171 6.41 10.03 -5.87
C TYR A 171 6.72 11.32 -6.64
N GLU A 172 7.66 12.12 -6.17
CA GLU A 172 8.14 13.35 -6.82
C GLU A 172 8.67 13.15 -8.25
N ARG A 173 9.01 11.90 -8.64
CA ARG A 173 9.56 11.56 -9.95
C ARG A 173 8.54 10.88 -10.89
N THR A 174 7.28 10.79 -10.51
CA THR A 174 6.27 10.04 -11.29
C THR A 174 6.16 10.51 -12.75
N GLY A 175 6.29 11.82 -13.01
CA GLY A 175 6.25 12.38 -14.35
C GLY A 175 7.42 11.99 -15.26
N GLU A 176 8.57 11.60 -14.71
CA GLU A 176 9.76 11.26 -15.49
C GLU A 176 9.57 9.98 -16.30
N ILE A 177 8.85 8.98 -15.78
CA ILE A 177 8.62 7.72 -16.50
C ILE A 177 7.87 7.95 -17.81
N SER A 178 6.86 8.82 -17.81
CA SER A 178 6.09 9.12 -19.01
C SER A 178 6.97 9.73 -20.12
N LEU A 179 8.04 10.43 -19.74
CA LEU A 179 9.00 11.03 -20.67
C LEU A 179 10.04 10.01 -21.15
N LEU A 180 10.50 9.12 -20.26
CA LEU A 180 11.58 8.15 -20.56
C LEU A 180 11.07 6.89 -21.25
N ALA A 181 9.84 6.47 -20.97
CA ALA A 181 9.27 5.22 -21.47
C ALA A 181 8.44 5.43 -22.75
N ALA A 182 8.92 6.26 -23.68
CA ALA A 182 8.23 6.63 -24.92
C ALA A 182 7.49 5.45 -25.58
N GLY A 183 6.15 5.45 -25.50
CA GLY A 183 5.29 4.42 -26.09
C GLY A 183 5.07 3.16 -25.24
N VAL A 184 5.70 3.04 -24.07
CA VAL A 184 5.45 1.94 -23.12
C VAL A 184 4.72 2.48 -21.91
N ARG A 185 3.58 1.89 -21.56
CA ARG A 185 2.91 2.17 -20.27
C ARG A 185 3.69 1.46 -19.17
N ALA A 186 4.59 2.18 -18.51
CA ALA A 186 5.29 1.69 -17.34
C ALA A 186 4.56 2.16 -16.07
N LEU A 187 4.16 1.21 -15.26
CA LEU A 187 3.66 1.45 -13.92
C LEU A 187 4.82 1.22 -12.96
N SER A 188 5.04 2.13 -12.05
CA SER A 188 6.11 1.99 -11.09
C SER A 188 5.64 2.25 -9.67
N CYS A 189 6.25 1.55 -8.74
CA CYS A 189 6.17 1.85 -7.33
C CYS A 189 7.56 1.66 -6.72
N LYS A 190 8.17 2.75 -6.26
CA LYS A 190 9.55 2.74 -5.77
C LYS A 190 9.72 1.92 -4.50
N SER A 191 8.69 1.82 -3.68
CA SER A 191 8.80 1.24 -2.34
C SER A 191 7.99 -0.03 -2.24
N GLY A 192 8.66 -1.14 -1.99
CA GLY A 192 8.05 -2.43 -1.75
C GLY A 192 7.82 -3.27 -3.01
N VAL A 193 8.49 -2.92 -4.10
CA VAL A 193 8.58 -3.77 -5.29
C VAL A 193 10.00 -3.70 -5.83
#